data_eb6ef39aa68bfc33bf0b6ecabaa9327b
#
_entry.id   eb6ef39aa68bfc33bf0b6ecabaa9327b
#
_cell.length_a   1.000
_cell.length_b   1.000
_cell.length_c   1.000
_cell.angle_alpha   90.00
_cell.angle_beta   90.00
_cell.angle_gamma   90.00
#
_symmetry.space_group_name_H-M   'P 1'
#
loop_
_entity.id
_entity.type
_entity.pdbx_description
1 polymer ?
#
loop_
_entity_poly.entity_id
_entity_poly.type
_entity_poly.pdbx_seq_one_letter_code
_entity_poly.pdbx_strand_id
1 'polypeptide(L)'
;MFQRRLLHTIKYAKQPQLYLHESITFTKVSFSKDPNKIHIGEVPSSSDLSKVNIEPSKFMENSKFKDILHKTIAKNIYDDQSYVIEAINYRGSFMPIGDEKVIQEYMNQRPELPNTMGFVHVDNDGIMEKGTYEVNDTYTLCNVDGIIKLPETMLEHLLKAL
;
A
#
# COMPACT_ATOMS: atom_id res chain seq x y z
N MET A 1 -18.83 -37.48 -3.37
CA MET A 1 -17.96 -36.82 -4.33
C MET A 1 -17.75 -35.39 -3.86
N PHE A 2 -16.58 -35.05 -3.35
CA PHE A 2 -16.26 -33.69 -2.96
C PHE A 2 -16.04 -32.87 -4.24
N GLN A 3 -16.99 -32.03 -4.62
CA GLN A 3 -16.74 -31.00 -5.62
C GLN A 3 -15.66 -30.07 -5.07
N ARG A 4 -14.48 -30.09 -5.65
CA ARG A 4 -13.48 -29.03 -5.44
C ARG A 4 -14.12 -27.75 -5.91
N ARG A 5 -14.55 -26.92 -4.97
CA ARG A 5 -15.00 -25.54 -5.26
C ARG A 5 -13.79 -24.82 -5.87
N LEU A 6 -13.91 -24.45 -7.14
CA LEU A 6 -12.91 -23.61 -7.76
C LEU A 6 -12.95 -22.25 -7.06
N LEU A 7 -11.85 -21.90 -6.42
CA LEU A 7 -11.68 -20.58 -5.81
C LEU A 7 -11.44 -19.56 -6.92
N HIS A 8 -12.14 -18.44 -6.87
CA HIS A 8 -12.11 -17.40 -7.89
C HIS A 8 -11.18 -16.26 -7.50
N THR A 9 -10.60 -15.64 -8.51
CA THR A 9 -9.82 -14.40 -8.41
C THR A 9 -10.39 -13.38 -9.38
N ILE A 10 -10.69 -12.19 -8.90
CA ILE A 10 -11.12 -11.07 -9.73
C ILE A 10 -10.35 -9.80 -9.40
N LYS A 11 -10.34 -8.86 -10.36
CA LYS A 11 -9.87 -7.49 -10.11
C LYS A 11 -10.88 -6.72 -9.27
N TYR A 12 -10.41 -5.92 -8.32
CA TYR A 12 -11.28 -5.04 -7.54
C TYR A 12 -11.60 -3.78 -8.34
N ALA A 13 -12.88 -3.59 -8.70
CA ALA A 13 -13.29 -2.54 -9.62
C ALA A 13 -13.01 -1.12 -9.11
N LYS A 14 -13.11 -0.89 -7.80
CA LYS A 14 -12.93 0.42 -7.18
C LYS A 14 -11.46 0.85 -7.04
N GLN A 15 -10.53 -0.11 -7.03
CA GLN A 15 -9.09 0.14 -6.99
C GLN A 15 -8.36 -0.92 -7.83
N PRO A 16 -8.07 -0.63 -9.12
CA PRO A 16 -7.63 -1.63 -10.10
C PRO A 16 -6.24 -2.25 -9.86
N GLN A 17 -5.43 -1.73 -8.94
CA GLN A 17 -4.19 -2.38 -8.53
C GLN A 17 -4.45 -3.66 -7.73
N LEU A 18 -5.67 -3.84 -7.21
CA LEU A 18 -6.02 -4.91 -6.28
C LEU A 18 -6.75 -6.06 -6.95
N TYR A 19 -6.48 -7.25 -6.41
CA TYR A 19 -7.18 -8.50 -6.71
C TYR A 19 -7.88 -9.01 -5.46
N LEU A 20 -9.05 -9.59 -5.65
CA LEU A 20 -9.80 -10.29 -4.63
C LEU A 20 -9.68 -11.78 -4.88
N HIS A 21 -9.22 -12.52 -3.88
CA HIS A 21 -9.12 -13.97 -3.94
C HIS A 21 -10.13 -14.60 -2.99
N GLU A 22 -11.03 -15.41 -3.54
CA GLU A 22 -11.99 -16.16 -2.72
C GLU A 22 -11.24 -17.15 -1.82
N SER A 23 -11.65 -17.21 -0.56
CA SER A 23 -11.23 -18.23 0.40
C SER A 23 -12.49 -18.80 1.08
N ILE A 24 -12.33 -19.86 1.88
CA ILE A 24 -13.48 -20.55 2.49
C ILE A 24 -14.22 -19.65 3.50
N THR A 25 -13.47 -18.89 4.31
CA THR A 25 -14.03 -18.11 5.43
C THR A 25 -13.93 -16.60 5.24
N PHE A 26 -13.11 -16.14 4.31
CA PHE A 26 -12.87 -14.72 4.05
C PHE A 26 -12.45 -14.49 2.60
N THR A 27 -12.37 -13.22 2.20
CA THR A 27 -11.82 -12.79 0.92
C THR A 27 -10.48 -12.13 1.17
N LYS A 28 -9.42 -12.62 0.51
CA LYS A 28 -8.10 -12.00 0.53
C LYS A 28 -8.07 -10.80 -0.41
N VAL A 29 -7.50 -9.71 0.06
CA VAL A 29 -7.21 -8.51 -0.74
C VAL A 29 -5.72 -8.46 -1.01
N SER A 30 -5.31 -8.40 -2.26
CA SER A 30 -3.90 -8.51 -2.65
C SER A 30 -3.53 -7.61 -3.82
N PHE A 31 -2.29 -7.17 -3.88
CA PHE A 31 -1.73 -6.57 -5.10
C PHE A 31 -1.37 -7.61 -6.17
N SER A 32 -1.20 -8.87 -5.77
CA SER A 32 -0.84 -9.94 -6.71
C SER A 32 -2.06 -10.67 -7.25
N LYS A 33 -2.04 -10.97 -8.54
CA LYS A 33 -3.00 -11.88 -9.17
C LYS A 33 -2.83 -13.33 -8.68
N ASP A 34 -1.64 -13.70 -8.20
CA ASP A 34 -1.35 -15.02 -7.66
C ASP A 34 -1.88 -15.11 -6.22
N PRO A 35 -2.85 -16.01 -5.93
CA PRO A 35 -3.45 -16.15 -4.60
C PRO A 35 -2.47 -16.72 -3.56
N ASN A 36 -1.33 -17.24 -3.97
CA ASN A 36 -0.31 -17.79 -3.05
C ASN A 36 0.68 -16.73 -2.56
N LYS A 37 0.67 -15.53 -3.13
CA LYS A 37 1.49 -14.42 -2.69
C LYS A 37 0.93 -13.77 -1.42
N ILE A 38 1.78 -13.07 -0.68
CA ILE A 38 1.36 -12.41 0.55
C ILE A 38 0.32 -11.34 0.22
N HIS A 39 -0.83 -11.43 0.87
CA HIS A 39 -1.95 -10.51 0.70
C HIS A 39 -1.90 -9.34 1.69
N ILE A 40 -2.56 -8.24 1.34
CA ILE A 40 -2.61 -7.01 2.14
C ILE A 40 -3.41 -7.20 3.41
N GLY A 41 -4.53 -7.90 3.30
CA GLY A 41 -5.46 -8.15 4.39
C GLY A 41 -6.67 -8.93 3.92
N GLU A 42 -7.68 -9.00 4.77
CA GLU A 42 -8.85 -9.83 4.59
C GLU A 42 -10.14 -9.06 4.89
N VAL A 43 -11.18 -9.40 4.16
CA VAL A 43 -12.54 -8.93 4.42
C VAL A 43 -13.48 -10.14 4.54
N PRO A 44 -14.67 -10.00 5.15
CA PRO A 44 -15.63 -11.08 5.21
C PRO A 44 -15.93 -11.67 3.84
N SER A 45 -16.14 -12.98 3.77
CA SER A 45 -16.48 -13.67 2.54
C SER A 45 -17.83 -13.19 1.99
N SER A 46 -17.96 -13.18 0.66
CA SER A 46 -19.20 -12.89 -0.04
C SER A 46 -19.53 -14.01 -1.00
N SER A 47 -20.82 -14.26 -1.21
CA SER A 47 -21.29 -15.20 -2.23
C SER A 47 -20.96 -14.75 -3.66
N ASP A 48 -20.75 -13.45 -3.85
CA ASP A 48 -20.41 -12.84 -5.12
C ASP A 48 -19.24 -11.84 -4.91
N LEU A 49 -18.04 -12.21 -5.38
CA LEU A 49 -16.84 -11.38 -5.27
C LEU A 49 -17.00 -10.00 -5.94
N SER A 50 -17.80 -9.92 -7.00
CA SER A 50 -18.02 -8.65 -7.72
C SER A 50 -18.77 -7.60 -6.87
N LYS A 51 -19.45 -8.05 -5.81
CA LYS A 51 -20.19 -7.19 -4.86
C LYS A 51 -19.41 -6.86 -3.60
N VAL A 52 -18.20 -7.38 -3.43
CA VAL A 52 -17.36 -7.07 -2.28
C VAL A 52 -17.04 -5.58 -2.25
N ASN A 53 -17.29 -4.97 -1.10
CA ASN A 53 -16.90 -3.60 -0.81
C ASN A 53 -15.95 -3.62 0.39
N ILE A 54 -14.76 -3.04 0.22
CA ILE A 54 -13.76 -3.01 1.28
C ILE A 54 -14.10 -1.84 2.22
N GLU A 55 -14.60 -2.19 3.41
CA GLU A 55 -14.94 -1.23 4.46
C GLU A 55 -13.84 -1.23 5.54
N PRO A 56 -13.40 -0.06 6.01
CA PRO A 56 -12.35 0.02 7.03
C PRO A 56 -12.66 -0.76 8.31
N SER A 57 -13.92 -0.74 8.74
CA SER A 57 -14.38 -1.43 9.96
C SER A 57 -14.33 -2.96 9.87
N LYS A 58 -14.28 -3.50 8.66
CA LYS A 58 -14.30 -4.95 8.39
C LYS A 58 -13.00 -5.47 7.79
N PHE A 59 -12.03 -4.57 7.56
CA PHE A 59 -10.74 -4.92 6.99
C PHE A 59 -9.76 -5.33 8.09
N MET A 60 -9.19 -6.52 7.95
CA MET A 60 -8.16 -7.04 8.84
C MET A 60 -6.80 -6.98 8.14
N GLU A 61 -5.90 -6.14 8.64
CA GLU A 61 -4.57 -5.98 8.09
C GLU A 61 -3.70 -7.23 8.27
N ASN A 62 -2.88 -7.55 7.27
CA ASN A 62 -1.84 -8.57 7.37
C ASN A 62 -0.53 -7.92 7.81
N SER A 63 -0.08 -8.20 9.02
CA SER A 63 1.17 -7.65 9.57
C SER A 63 2.40 -8.01 8.76
N LYS A 64 2.45 -9.21 8.17
CA LYS A 64 3.53 -9.61 7.27
C LYS A 64 3.63 -8.73 6.03
N PHE A 65 2.49 -8.36 5.48
CA PHE A 65 2.44 -7.43 4.36
C PHE A 65 3.01 -6.06 4.75
N LYS A 66 2.60 -5.53 5.90
CA LYS A 66 3.12 -4.23 6.39
C LYS A 66 4.64 -4.26 6.55
N ASP A 67 5.19 -5.32 7.10
CA ASP A 67 6.64 -5.48 7.26
C ASP A 67 7.36 -5.46 5.91
N ILE A 68 6.83 -6.19 4.93
CA ILE A 68 7.41 -6.23 3.57
C ILE A 68 7.26 -4.87 2.88
N LEU A 69 6.13 -4.20 3.03
CA LEU A 69 5.90 -2.86 2.49
C LEU A 69 6.96 -1.87 2.98
N HIS A 70 7.16 -1.79 4.28
CA HIS A 70 8.13 -0.86 4.86
C HIS A 70 9.58 -1.20 4.50
N LYS A 71 9.95 -2.47 4.44
CA LYS A 71 11.26 -2.91 3.97
C LYS A 71 11.49 -2.55 2.51
N THR A 72 10.47 -2.70 1.68
CA THR A 72 10.53 -2.36 0.26
C THR A 72 10.71 -0.86 0.06
N ILE A 73 9.97 -0.03 0.80
CA ILE A 73 10.10 1.43 0.76
C ILE A 73 11.50 1.84 1.22
N ALA A 74 11.94 1.36 2.39
CA ALA A 74 13.23 1.68 2.95
C ALA A 74 14.41 1.37 2.02
N LYS A 75 14.27 0.32 1.21
CA LYS A 75 15.29 -0.09 0.23
C LYS A 75 15.30 0.76 -1.04
N ASN A 76 14.12 1.15 -1.54
CA ASN A 76 13.97 1.67 -2.91
C ASN A 76 13.69 3.17 -2.99
N ILE A 77 13.27 3.82 -1.89
CA ILE A 77 12.82 5.22 -1.89
C ILE A 77 13.89 6.19 -2.40
N TYR A 78 15.15 5.95 -2.08
CA TYR A 78 16.27 6.86 -2.35
C TYR A 78 16.63 6.95 -3.84
N ASP A 79 16.28 5.94 -4.62
CA ASP A 79 16.54 5.85 -6.05
C ASP A 79 15.29 6.14 -6.90
N ASP A 80 14.14 6.36 -6.27
CA ASP A 80 12.91 6.72 -6.96
C ASP A 80 12.93 8.19 -7.35
N GLN A 81 12.92 8.47 -8.66
CA GLN A 81 13.09 9.82 -9.20
C GLN A 81 11.98 10.78 -8.75
N SER A 82 10.76 10.30 -8.56
CA SER A 82 9.65 11.14 -8.08
C SER A 82 9.96 11.69 -6.69
N TYR A 83 10.46 10.86 -5.80
CA TYR A 83 10.84 11.26 -4.44
C TYR A 83 12.12 12.05 -4.40
N VAL A 84 13.10 11.75 -5.27
CA VAL A 84 14.34 12.52 -5.41
C VAL A 84 14.03 13.98 -5.78
N ILE A 85 13.10 14.18 -6.70
CA ILE A 85 12.68 15.53 -7.13
C ILE A 85 11.90 16.22 -6.00
N GLU A 86 10.98 15.53 -5.35
CA GLU A 86 10.16 16.07 -4.28
C GLU A 86 10.99 16.47 -3.05
N ALA A 87 12.06 15.74 -2.76
CA ALA A 87 12.93 15.97 -1.60
C ALA A 87 13.46 17.42 -1.53
N ILE A 88 13.63 18.08 -2.66
CA ILE A 88 14.10 19.48 -2.73
C ILE A 88 13.18 20.43 -1.93
N ASN A 89 11.90 20.10 -1.82
CA ASN A 89 10.92 20.89 -1.08
C ASN A 89 11.02 20.71 0.44
N TYR A 90 11.80 19.73 0.91
CA TYR A 90 11.91 19.37 2.33
C TYR A 90 13.32 19.54 2.91
N ARG A 91 14.13 20.42 2.35
CA ARG A 91 15.51 20.69 2.80
C ARG A 91 15.59 20.91 4.31
N GLY A 92 16.48 20.18 4.97
CA GLY A 92 16.71 20.26 6.40
C GLY A 92 15.55 19.74 7.26
N SER A 93 14.65 18.94 6.69
CA SER A 93 13.44 18.46 7.34
C SER A 93 13.15 17.01 6.98
N PHE A 94 12.04 16.48 7.48
CA PHE A 94 11.54 15.15 7.15
C PHE A 94 10.51 15.24 6.03
N MET A 95 10.70 14.45 4.98
CA MET A 95 9.75 14.30 3.90
C MET A 95 8.77 13.16 4.22
N PRO A 96 7.45 13.42 4.25
CA PRO A 96 6.47 12.37 4.42
C PRO A 96 6.35 11.52 3.15
N ILE A 97 6.29 10.22 3.33
CA ILE A 97 6.06 9.26 2.24
C ILE A 97 4.61 8.79 2.34
N GLY A 98 3.75 9.43 1.57
CA GLY A 98 2.32 9.10 1.51
C GLY A 98 2.03 7.98 0.52
N ASP A 99 0.90 7.30 0.73
CA ASP A 99 0.29 6.50 -0.31
C ASP A 99 -0.60 7.37 -1.22
N GLU A 100 -1.18 6.76 -2.24
CA GLU A 100 -2.01 7.48 -3.22
C GLU A 100 -3.52 7.28 -3.02
N LYS A 101 -3.98 6.96 -1.79
CA LYS A 101 -5.43 6.89 -1.50
C LYS A 101 -6.14 8.18 -1.86
N VAL A 102 -5.51 9.31 -1.54
CA VAL A 102 -5.98 10.65 -1.88
C VAL A 102 -5.01 11.27 -2.86
N ILE A 103 -5.53 11.75 -4.00
CA ILE A 103 -4.74 12.50 -4.96
C ILE A 103 -4.49 13.89 -4.39
N GLN A 104 -3.22 14.26 -4.24
CA GLN A 104 -2.84 15.59 -3.82
C GLN A 104 -2.98 16.55 -5.03
N GLU A 105 -3.94 17.45 -4.97
CA GLU A 105 -4.26 18.38 -6.06
C GLU A 105 -3.22 19.50 -6.22
N TYR A 106 -2.47 19.79 -5.16
CA TYR A 106 -1.50 20.88 -5.14
C TYR A 106 -0.09 20.39 -4.81
N MET A 107 0.89 20.87 -5.54
CA MET A 107 2.31 20.73 -5.16
C MET A 107 2.49 21.31 -3.75
N ASN A 108 3.23 20.62 -2.88
CA ASN A 108 3.47 20.96 -1.46
C ASN A 108 2.35 20.60 -0.48
N GLN A 109 1.27 19.95 -0.91
CA GLN A 109 0.28 19.44 0.03
C GLN A 109 0.84 18.16 0.69
N ARG A 110 0.92 18.18 2.03
CA ARG A 110 1.35 17.01 2.79
C ARG A 110 0.21 16.01 2.92
N PRO A 111 0.48 14.69 2.81
CA PRO A 111 -0.53 13.69 3.13
C PRO A 111 -0.88 13.76 4.63
N GLU A 112 -2.11 13.41 4.96
CA GLU A 112 -2.51 13.24 6.35
C GLU A 112 -1.76 12.06 7.00
N LEU A 113 -1.56 12.12 8.31
CA LEU A 113 -0.80 11.08 9.04
C LEU A 113 -1.32 9.65 8.81
N PRO A 114 -2.65 9.37 8.81
CA PRO A 114 -3.14 8.03 8.52
C PRO A 114 -2.80 7.52 7.11
N ASN A 115 -2.46 8.40 6.18
CA ASN A 115 -2.08 8.10 4.80
C ASN A 115 -0.57 8.23 4.56
N THR A 116 0.20 8.52 5.59
CA THR A 116 1.65 8.63 5.53
C THR A 116 2.28 7.33 6.01
N MET A 117 2.95 6.62 5.09
CA MET A 117 3.60 5.33 5.39
C MET A 117 4.81 5.49 6.29
N GLY A 118 5.56 6.55 6.11
CA GLY A 118 6.75 6.85 6.89
C GLY A 118 7.37 8.19 6.52
N PHE A 119 8.58 8.42 7.01
CA PHE A 119 9.32 9.66 6.81
C PHE A 119 10.76 9.39 6.43
N VAL A 120 11.35 10.26 5.61
CA VAL A 120 12.76 10.24 5.24
C VAL A 120 13.37 11.60 5.56
N HIS A 121 14.54 11.62 6.20
CA HIS A 121 15.27 12.87 6.44
C HIS A 121 15.91 13.38 5.14
N VAL A 122 15.74 14.67 4.88
CA VAL A 122 16.32 15.37 3.75
C VAL A 122 17.36 16.37 4.27
N ASP A 123 18.56 16.34 3.72
CA ASP A 123 19.64 17.25 4.11
C ASP A 123 19.40 18.69 3.62
N ASN A 124 20.30 19.60 3.97
CA ASN A 124 20.19 21.01 3.60
C ASN A 124 20.33 21.26 2.08
N ASP A 125 20.87 20.30 1.35
CA ASP A 125 21.01 20.35 -0.11
C ASP A 125 19.78 19.77 -0.85
N GLY A 126 18.81 19.24 -0.11
CA GLY A 126 17.59 18.66 -0.67
C GLY A 126 17.76 17.21 -1.10
N ILE A 127 18.74 16.51 -0.52
CA ILE A 127 19.03 15.09 -0.80
C ILE A 127 18.54 14.24 0.34
N MET A 128 17.81 13.17 0.01
CA MET A 128 17.39 12.18 1.02
C MET A 128 18.61 11.48 1.61
N GLU A 129 18.70 11.46 2.93
CA GLU A 129 19.74 10.73 3.65
C GLU A 129 19.40 9.25 3.70
N LYS A 130 20.27 8.41 3.12
CA LYS A 130 20.11 6.96 3.09
C LYS A 130 20.05 6.38 4.50
N GLY A 131 19.17 5.40 4.70
CA GLY A 131 19.01 4.74 5.99
C GLY A 131 18.18 5.51 7.02
N THR A 132 17.56 6.62 6.64
CA THR A 132 16.75 7.45 7.56
C THR A 132 15.25 7.18 7.47
N TYR A 133 14.81 6.28 6.61
CA TYR A 133 13.38 5.94 6.54
C TYR A 133 12.88 5.41 7.89
N GLU A 134 11.86 6.06 8.42
CA GLU A 134 11.18 5.66 9.64
C GLU A 134 9.72 5.35 9.36
N VAL A 135 9.25 4.23 9.88
CA VAL A 135 7.84 3.82 9.78
C VAL A 135 6.96 4.77 10.59
N ASN A 136 5.84 5.17 10.02
CA ASN A 136 4.78 5.85 10.76
C ASN A 136 3.81 4.82 11.34
N ASP A 137 3.81 4.64 12.66
CA ASP A 137 2.98 3.67 13.36
C ASP A 137 1.47 3.97 13.25
N THR A 138 1.10 5.19 12.92
CA THR A 138 -0.32 5.59 12.73
C THR A 138 -0.82 5.37 11.31
N TYR A 139 0.03 4.92 10.40
CA TYR A 139 -0.37 4.59 9.04
C TYR A 139 -1.38 3.43 9.02
N THR A 140 -2.45 3.60 8.26
CA THR A 140 -3.50 2.60 8.07
C THR A 140 -3.58 2.16 6.62
N LEU A 141 -3.61 0.86 6.38
CA LEU A 141 -3.76 0.30 5.03
C LEU A 141 -5.13 0.61 4.44
N CYS A 142 -6.15 0.66 5.28
CA CYS A 142 -7.52 0.98 4.88
C CYS A 142 -8.17 1.92 5.88
N ASN A 143 -8.71 3.03 5.40
CA ASN A 143 -9.42 4.03 6.21
C ASN A 143 -10.55 4.67 5.39
N VAL A 144 -11.12 5.77 5.88
CA VAL A 144 -12.22 6.49 5.22
C VAL A 144 -11.85 6.99 3.82
N ASP A 145 -10.58 7.20 3.54
CA ASP A 145 -10.07 7.63 2.23
C ASP A 145 -9.91 6.46 1.24
N GLY A 146 -10.02 5.25 1.72
CA GLY A 146 -9.91 4.03 0.91
C GLY A 146 -8.83 3.08 1.37
N ILE A 147 -8.48 2.16 0.48
CA ILE A 147 -7.42 1.18 0.69
C ILE A 147 -6.14 1.61 -0.02
N ILE A 148 -4.99 1.18 0.50
CA ILE A 148 -3.66 1.48 -0.03
C ILE A 148 -3.62 1.44 -1.55
N LYS A 149 -3.06 2.50 -2.11
CA LYS A 149 -2.70 2.63 -3.52
C LYS A 149 -1.27 3.15 -3.60
N LEU A 150 -0.45 2.58 -4.45
CA LEU A 150 0.97 2.91 -4.55
C LEU A 150 1.32 3.52 -5.91
N PRO A 151 2.33 4.40 -5.96
CA PRO A 151 2.98 4.74 -7.23
C PRO A 151 3.44 3.48 -7.96
N GLU A 152 3.35 3.48 -9.27
CA GLU A 152 3.60 2.30 -10.11
C GLU A 152 5.00 1.71 -9.87
N THR A 153 6.02 2.55 -9.78
CA THR A 153 7.40 2.10 -9.54
C THR A 153 7.57 1.41 -8.20
N MET A 154 6.93 1.92 -7.15
CA MET A 154 6.96 1.30 -5.83
C MET A 154 6.17 0.00 -5.81
N LEU A 155 5.03 -0.04 -6.50
CA LEU A 155 4.23 -1.27 -6.66
C LEU A 155 5.02 -2.37 -7.35
N GLU A 156 5.78 -2.05 -8.39
CA GLU A 156 6.65 -3.02 -9.08
C GLU A 156 7.69 -3.63 -8.15
N HIS A 157 8.35 -2.80 -7.34
CA HIS A 157 9.30 -3.28 -6.33
C HIS A 157 8.63 -4.17 -5.28
N LEU A 158 7.45 -3.77 -4.82
CA LEU A 158 6.69 -4.52 -3.83
C LEU A 158 6.25 -5.89 -4.36
N LEU A 159 5.76 -5.96 -5.59
CA LEU A 159 5.33 -7.22 -6.22
C LEU A 159 6.46 -8.25 -6.33
N LYS A 160 7.69 -7.81 -6.50
CA LYS A 160 8.87 -8.69 -6.50
C LYS A 160 9.20 -9.23 -5.10
N ALA A 161 8.79 -8.53 -4.05
CA ALA A 161 9.06 -8.88 -2.66
C ALA A 161 7.99 -9.77 -2.01
N LEU A 162 6.80 -9.86 -2.60
CA LEU A 162 5.66 -10.62 -2.06
C LEU A 162 5.74 -12.14 -2.26
#